data_82315d7c80496af221aeeff29ebbcece
#
_entry.id   82315d7c80496af221aeeff29ebbcece
#
_cell.length_a   1.000
_cell.length_b   1.000
_cell.length_c   1.000
_cell.angle_alpha   90.00
_cell.angle_beta   90.00
_cell.angle_gamma   90.00
#
_symmetry.space_group_name_H-M   'P 1'
#
loop_
_entity.id
_entity.type
_entity.pdbx_description
1 polymer ?
#
loop_
_entity_poly.entity_id
_entity_poly.type
_entity_poly.pdbx_seq_one_letter_code
_entity_poly.pdbx_strand_id
1 'polypeptide(L)'
;MSLAAKELMMTLFSKRMRMPFCMAVLLFFSKTMFCAEADGVIVGAARIEEYRALLKDKRVVLAANAGSVIDGEQKVHCLDFLLANGINVTKVFAPEHGFRGNKEAGEAVRSGVDRETGVQIISLYGKSLKPLPGHFEDIDIAVYDIQDVGTRFFTYISTLHYIMEACAENGIPLVIFDRPNPNIDCVAGPVREENARSFVGMDPIPLCYGMTAAELAQMMNGQGWLKDKVQCSLSVIPVKNYTRKTRYEPPIPPSPNLSTYRAVRFYPFMGLFEATVISEGRGTPTPFTAAGYPDKSFGPYVFTPKEIKGMASNPKHKGMECYGIDLSEMPLYSDTDGFDGLFTLAYFMQMAKKVGSAQAMVNQKQGLTLLWGNDRLIEQIDGGMSEAEIRKTWLPGVEKFLQDRKPYLMYE
;
A
#
# COMPACT_ATOMS: atom_id res chain seq x y z
N MET A 1 57.66 -36.42 25.74
CA MET A 1 57.92 -35.08 26.27
C MET A 1 57.14 -34.95 27.55
N SER A 2 57.72 -34.98 28.48
CA SER A 2 58.37 -34.97 29.75
C SER A 2 57.50 -34.26 30.76
N LEU A 3 57.29 -34.99 31.86
CA LEU A 3 56.52 -34.62 33.10
C LEU A 3 56.98 -33.31 33.80
N ALA A 4 57.97 -32.60 33.26
CA ALA A 4 58.58 -31.41 33.86
C ALA A 4 57.85 -30.08 33.58
N ALA A 5 56.80 -30.06 32.72
CA ALA A 5 56.06 -28.85 32.38
C ALA A 5 54.78 -28.64 33.18
N LYS A 6 54.37 -29.59 34.02
CA LYS A 6 53.16 -29.50 34.86
C LYS A 6 53.41 -29.03 36.31
N GLU A 7 54.62 -29.05 36.81
CA GLU A 7 54.95 -28.63 38.16
C GLU A 7 55.35 -27.16 38.32
N LEU A 8 55.63 -26.45 37.24
CA LEU A 8 56.02 -25.03 37.28
C LEU A 8 54.81 -24.06 37.29
N MET A 9 53.60 -24.55 37.15
CA MET A 9 52.39 -23.72 37.11
C MET A 9 51.59 -23.73 38.41
N MET A 10 52.01 -24.45 39.42
CA MET A 10 51.30 -24.54 40.70
C MET A 10 51.97 -23.84 41.91
N THR A 11 53.07 -23.09 41.69
CA THR A 11 53.82 -22.48 42.81
C THR A 11 53.84 -20.95 42.84
N LEU A 12 52.97 -20.28 42.08
CA LEU A 12 52.94 -18.83 42.02
C LEU A 12 51.63 -18.17 42.53
N PHE A 13 50.81 -18.90 43.23
CA PHE A 13 49.59 -18.34 43.86
C PHE A 13 49.59 -18.47 45.41
N SER A 14 50.59 -17.87 46.05
CA SER A 14 50.46 -17.57 47.49
C SER A 14 51.39 -16.43 47.88
N LYS A 15 50.93 -15.18 47.69
CA LYS A 15 51.28 -14.10 48.62
C LYS A 15 50.24 -12.98 48.46
N ARG A 16 49.56 -12.72 49.58
CA ARG A 16 48.58 -11.64 49.81
C ARG A 16 49.21 -10.29 49.55
N MET A 17 48.50 -9.47 48.72
CA MET A 17 48.64 -8.01 48.88
C MET A 17 47.23 -7.38 48.70
N ARG A 18 46.73 -6.78 49.80
CA ARG A 18 45.48 -6.03 49.87
C ARG A 18 45.70 -4.70 49.14
N MET A 19 44.95 -4.41 48.08
CA MET A 19 44.67 -3.06 47.60
C MET A 19 43.18 -2.95 47.20
N PRO A 20 42.49 -1.84 47.47
CA PRO A 20 41.08 -1.72 47.21
C PRO A 20 40.86 -1.49 45.74
N PHE A 21 40.18 -2.41 45.08
CA PHE A 21 39.79 -2.33 43.68
C PHE A 21 38.51 -1.54 43.60
N CYS A 22 38.62 -0.26 43.21
CA CYS A 22 37.48 0.51 42.69
C CYS A 22 37.01 -0.17 41.40
N MET A 23 35.97 -0.97 41.49
CA MET A 23 35.32 -1.62 40.37
C MET A 23 34.42 -0.58 39.69
N ALA A 24 34.96 0.14 38.71
CA ALA A 24 34.15 0.89 37.76
C ALA A 24 33.36 -0.12 36.93
N VAL A 25 32.13 -0.38 37.29
CA VAL A 25 31.16 -1.11 36.50
C VAL A 25 30.78 -0.18 35.33
N LEU A 26 31.44 -0.35 34.22
CA LEU A 26 30.97 0.15 32.92
C LEU A 26 29.68 -0.63 32.58
N LEU A 27 28.54 -0.10 33.01
CA LEU A 27 27.24 -0.46 32.47
C LEU A 27 27.20 -0.07 31.01
N PHE A 28 27.57 -0.98 30.13
CA PHE A 28 27.10 -0.95 28.76
C PHE A 28 25.58 -1.13 28.83
N PHE A 29 24.88 0.00 28.86
CA PHE A 29 23.50 0.03 28.44
C PHE A 29 23.48 -0.27 26.93
N SER A 30 23.49 -1.55 26.57
CA SER A 30 22.90 -1.94 25.32
C SER A 30 21.43 -1.50 25.43
N LYS A 31 21.08 -0.42 24.73
CA LYS A 31 19.70 -0.16 24.35
C LYS A 31 19.26 -1.33 23.47
N THR A 32 18.98 -2.48 24.07
CA THR A 32 17.97 -3.36 23.51
C THR A 32 16.70 -2.52 23.52
N MET A 33 16.41 -1.89 22.36
CA MET A 33 15.05 -1.51 22.07
C MET A 33 14.24 -2.80 22.23
N PHE A 34 13.63 -2.98 23.40
CA PHE A 34 12.47 -3.81 23.54
C PHE A 34 11.47 -3.23 22.54
N CYS A 35 11.44 -3.82 21.34
CA CYS A 35 10.21 -3.84 20.58
C CYS A 35 9.25 -4.57 21.51
N ALA A 36 8.44 -3.84 22.27
CA ALA A 36 7.27 -4.40 22.89
C ALA A 36 6.58 -5.14 21.73
N GLU A 37 6.39 -6.45 21.85
CA GLU A 37 5.35 -7.12 21.11
C GLU A 37 4.10 -6.34 21.46
N ALA A 38 3.75 -5.40 20.56
CA ALA A 38 2.51 -4.67 20.66
C ALA A 38 1.43 -5.76 20.61
N ASP A 39 0.54 -5.79 21.59
CA ASP A 39 -0.74 -6.48 21.42
C ASP A 39 -1.16 -6.20 19.99
N GLY A 40 -1.31 -7.27 19.16
CA GLY A 40 -1.31 -7.17 17.71
C GLY A 40 -2.25 -6.07 17.22
N VAL A 41 -1.92 -5.47 16.08
CA VAL A 41 -2.76 -4.46 15.41
C VAL A 41 -4.17 -5.02 15.24
N ILE A 42 -5.20 -4.28 15.67
CA ILE A 42 -6.60 -4.68 15.55
C ILE A 42 -7.28 -3.75 14.55
N VAL A 43 -7.62 -4.28 13.37
CA VAL A 43 -8.32 -3.52 12.32
C VAL A 43 -9.71 -3.09 12.76
N GLY A 44 -10.23 -1.99 12.18
CA GLY A 44 -11.55 -1.46 12.53
C GLY A 44 -12.67 -2.50 12.47
N ALA A 45 -12.65 -3.37 11.43
CA ALA A 45 -13.63 -4.43 11.25
C ALA A 45 -13.68 -5.45 12.41
N ALA A 46 -12.56 -5.68 13.11
CA ALA A 46 -12.50 -6.60 14.26
C ALA A 46 -13.14 -6.02 15.54
N ARG A 47 -13.44 -4.72 15.57
CA ARG A 47 -13.93 -3.97 16.75
C ARG A 47 -15.45 -3.92 16.82
N ILE A 48 -16.12 -5.09 16.70
CA ILE A 48 -17.57 -5.22 16.54
C ILE A 48 -18.38 -4.45 17.60
N GLU A 49 -17.92 -4.39 18.84
CA GLU A 49 -18.64 -3.72 19.93
C GLU A 49 -18.74 -2.21 19.73
N GLU A 50 -17.87 -1.60 18.92
CA GLU A 50 -17.88 -0.16 18.66
C GLU A 50 -18.89 0.23 17.56
N TYR A 51 -19.26 -0.71 16.69
CA TYR A 51 -20.16 -0.42 15.58
C TYR A 51 -21.43 -1.29 15.56
N ARG A 52 -21.55 -2.29 16.42
CA ARG A 52 -22.76 -3.14 16.49
C ARG A 52 -24.03 -2.32 16.59
N ALA A 53 -24.05 -1.29 17.44
CA ALA A 53 -25.24 -0.41 17.61
C ALA A 53 -25.54 0.42 16.36
N LEU A 54 -24.52 0.81 15.58
CA LEU A 54 -24.69 1.57 14.34
C LEU A 54 -25.32 0.72 13.22
N LEU A 55 -25.01 -0.59 13.19
CA LEU A 55 -25.44 -1.50 12.13
C LEU A 55 -26.66 -2.36 12.51
N LYS A 56 -27.05 -2.34 13.81
CA LYS A 56 -28.18 -3.13 14.29
C LYS A 56 -29.47 -2.74 13.55
N ASP A 57 -30.21 -3.75 13.11
CA ASP A 57 -31.48 -3.63 12.38
C ASP A 57 -31.40 -2.82 11.07
N LYS A 58 -30.18 -2.62 10.50
CA LYS A 58 -29.94 -1.92 9.25
C LYS A 58 -29.69 -2.88 8.10
N ARG A 59 -30.14 -2.53 6.91
CA ARG A 59 -29.77 -3.18 5.65
C ARG A 59 -28.47 -2.58 5.18
N VAL A 60 -27.41 -3.37 5.22
CA VAL A 60 -26.03 -2.93 5.01
C VAL A 60 -25.57 -3.26 3.60
N VAL A 61 -24.93 -2.31 2.91
CA VAL A 61 -24.05 -2.61 1.77
C VAL A 61 -22.61 -2.52 2.22
N LEU A 62 -21.81 -3.57 1.96
CA LEU A 62 -20.39 -3.67 2.32
C LEU A 62 -19.51 -3.48 1.09
N ALA A 63 -18.63 -2.49 1.08
CA ALA A 63 -17.53 -2.40 0.12
C ALA A 63 -16.33 -3.16 0.67
N ALA A 64 -15.91 -4.23 -0.01
CA ALA A 64 -14.86 -5.12 0.47
C ALA A 64 -14.07 -5.76 -0.68
N ASN A 65 -12.82 -6.15 -0.39
CA ASN A 65 -11.95 -6.91 -1.28
C ASN A 65 -11.42 -8.17 -0.57
N ALA A 66 -10.54 -8.94 -1.22
CA ALA A 66 -9.94 -10.13 -0.62
C ALA A 66 -9.13 -9.84 0.66
N GLY A 67 -8.57 -8.63 0.77
CA GLY A 67 -7.85 -8.18 1.95
C GLY A 67 -8.73 -7.76 3.13
N SER A 68 -10.05 -7.77 2.96
CA SER A 68 -11.05 -7.43 3.99
C SER A 68 -11.21 -8.59 4.99
N VAL A 69 -10.12 -8.97 5.66
CA VAL A 69 -10.13 -10.07 6.63
C VAL A 69 -9.98 -9.52 8.06
N ILE A 70 -10.60 -10.23 9.00
CA ILE A 70 -10.38 -10.01 10.43
C ILE A 70 -9.05 -10.67 10.76
N ASP A 71 -8.18 -9.94 11.43
CA ASP A 71 -6.88 -10.46 11.85
C ASP A 71 -7.04 -11.64 12.81
N GLY A 72 -6.14 -12.61 12.69
CA GLY A 72 -6.13 -13.84 13.46
C GLY A 72 -5.73 -15.04 12.59
N GLU A 73 -5.53 -16.18 13.21
CA GLU A 73 -5.08 -17.42 12.53
C GLU A 73 -6.04 -17.87 11.41
N GLN A 74 -7.35 -17.62 11.55
CA GLN A 74 -8.37 -18.08 10.61
C GLN A 74 -8.60 -17.13 9.42
N LYS A 75 -8.11 -15.88 9.46
CA LYS A 75 -8.29 -14.87 8.39
C LYS A 75 -9.74 -14.80 7.88
N VAL A 76 -10.71 -14.72 8.78
CA VAL A 76 -12.15 -14.69 8.45
C VAL A 76 -12.44 -13.42 7.64
N HIS A 77 -13.12 -13.55 6.50
CA HIS A 77 -13.51 -12.39 5.69
C HIS A 77 -14.55 -11.53 6.42
N CYS A 78 -14.46 -10.21 6.26
CA CYS A 78 -15.35 -9.24 6.94
C CYS A 78 -16.85 -9.52 6.70
N LEU A 79 -17.25 -9.90 5.47
CA LEU A 79 -18.63 -10.29 5.19
C LEU A 79 -19.07 -11.44 6.08
N ASP A 80 -18.29 -12.53 6.13
CA ASP A 80 -18.62 -13.73 6.89
C ASP A 80 -18.68 -13.43 8.38
N PHE A 81 -17.75 -12.59 8.86
CA PHE A 81 -17.74 -12.12 10.25
C PHE A 81 -18.99 -11.28 10.60
N LEU A 82 -19.37 -10.34 9.75
CA LEU A 82 -20.56 -9.51 9.98
C LEU A 82 -21.84 -10.35 10.03
N LEU A 83 -22.01 -11.27 9.07
CA LEU A 83 -23.17 -12.20 9.02
C LEU A 83 -23.22 -13.09 10.25
N ALA A 84 -22.09 -13.66 10.67
CA ALA A 84 -22.00 -14.49 11.89
C ALA A 84 -22.34 -13.71 13.17
N ASN A 85 -22.16 -12.38 13.16
CA ASN A 85 -22.52 -11.50 14.27
C ASN A 85 -23.95 -10.90 14.15
N GLY A 86 -24.77 -11.41 13.21
CA GLY A 86 -26.17 -11.00 13.06
C GLY A 86 -26.36 -9.66 12.36
N ILE A 87 -25.34 -9.12 11.68
CA ILE A 87 -25.48 -7.91 10.85
C ILE A 87 -26.08 -8.28 9.50
N ASN A 88 -27.14 -7.59 9.11
CA ASN A 88 -27.87 -7.83 7.86
C ASN A 88 -27.16 -7.21 6.64
N VAL A 89 -26.12 -7.86 6.13
CA VAL A 89 -25.44 -7.46 4.89
C VAL A 89 -26.23 -8.00 3.71
N THR A 90 -26.84 -7.13 2.92
CA THR A 90 -27.69 -7.49 1.78
C THR A 90 -26.99 -7.40 0.44
N LYS A 91 -25.99 -6.51 0.33
CA LYS A 91 -25.23 -6.28 -0.91
C LYS A 91 -23.74 -6.11 -0.60
N VAL A 92 -22.87 -6.45 -1.57
CA VAL A 92 -21.45 -6.17 -1.55
C VAL A 92 -21.06 -5.35 -2.77
N PHE A 93 -20.34 -4.26 -2.57
CA PHE A 93 -19.63 -3.52 -3.61
C PHE A 93 -18.24 -4.11 -3.81
N ALA A 94 -17.99 -4.67 -4.98
CA ALA A 94 -16.74 -5.32 -5.35
C ALA A 94 -15.87 -4.38 -6.20
N PRO A 95 -14.68 -3.95 -5.71
CA PRO A 95 -13.76 -3.10 -6.47
C PRO A 95 -12.97 -3.91 -7.52
N GLU A 96 -11.96 -3.30 -8.12
CA GLU A 96 -10.96 -3.99 -8.93
C GLU A 96 -10.43 -5.25 -8.23
N HIS A 97 -10.05 -6.27 -8.97
CA HIS A 97 -9.72 -7.62 -8.51
C HIS A 97 -10.88 -8.44 -7.92
N GLY A 98 -12.05 -7.83 -7.72
CA GLY A 98 -13.24 -8.50 -7.22
C GLY A 98 -13.25 -8.70 -5.71
N PHE A 99 -14.41 -9.07 -5.22
CA PHE A 99 -14.69 -9.22 -3.79
C PHE A 99 -13.82 -10.28 -3.09
N ARG A 100 -13.57 -11.43 -3.73
CA ARG A 100 -12.71 -12.50 -3.16
C ARG A 100 -11.33 -12.57 -3.85
N GLY A 101 -10.92 -11.56 -4.63
CA GLY A 101 -9.55 -11.37 -5.12
C GLY A 101 -9.10 -12.32 -6.23
N ASN A 102 -10.02 -12.78 -7.09
CA ASN A 102 -9.75 -13.80 -8.11
C ASN A 102 -9.63 -13.23 -9.54
N LYS A 103 -9.43 -11.91 -9.70
CA LYS A 103 -9.36 -11.20 -10.98
C LYS A 103 -8.02 -10.52 -11.19
N GLU A 104 -7.51 -10.57 -12.44
CA GLU A 104 -6.30 -9.86 -12.84
C GLU A 104 -6.51 -8.34 -12.83
N ALA A 105 -5.41 -7.57 -12.78
CA ALA A 105 -5.46 -6.12 -12.91
C ALA A 105 -6.09 -5.73 -14.26
N GLY A 106 -7.06 -4.79 -14.23
CA GLY A 106 -7.78 -4.36 -15.43
C GLY A 106 -8.87 -5.34 -15.92
N GLU A 107 -9.01 -6.52 -15.33
CA GLU A 107 -10.06 -7.46 -15.70
C GLU A 107 -11.42 -7.01 -15.14
N ALA A 108 -12.45 -7.01 -16.01
CA ALA A 108 -13.80 -6.62 -15.59
C ALA A 108 -14.35 -7.56 -14.51
N VAL A 109 -14.80 -6.99 -13.41
CA VAL A 109 -15.50 -7.68 -12.33
C VAL A 109 -16.98 -7.80 -12.72
N ARG A 110 -17.56 -8.99 -12.58
CA ARG A 110 -18.98 -9.22 -12.88
C ARG A 110 -19.81 -9.13 -11.61
N SER A 111 -20.97 -8.48 -11.70
CA SER A 111 -22.02 -8.56 -10.69
C SER A 111 -22.63 -9.97 -10.66
N GLY A 112 -23.09 -10.41 -9.51
CA GLY A 112 -23.63 -11.73 -9.31
C GLY A 112 -24.10 -11.96 -7.87
N VAL A 113 -23.96 -13.21 -7.41
CA VAL A 113 -24.29 -13.61 -6.04
C VAL A 113 -23.08 -14.36 -5.46
N ASP A 114 -22.70 -14.05 -4.25
CA ASP A 114 -21.68 -14.81 -3.53
C ASP A 114 -22.20 -16.21 -3.23
N ARG A 115 -21.46 -17.24 -3.64
CA ARG A 115 -21.90 -18.62 -3.55
C ARG A 115 -21.93 -19.16 -2.13
N GLU A 116 -21.15 -18.58 -1.24
CA GLU A 116 -21.01 -19.02 0.14
C GLU A 116 -22.12 -18.45 1.02
N THR A 117 -22.47 -17.18 0.79
CA THR A 117 -23.40 -16.46 1.66
C THR A 117 -24.76 -16.14 1.02
N GLY A 118 -24.86 -16.23 -0.30
CA GLY A 118 -26.06 -15.81 -1.04
C GLY A 118 -26.21 -14.28 -1.20
N VAL A 119 -25.26 -13.50 -0.72
CA VAL A 119 -25.30 -12.02 -0.78
C VAL A 119 -25.08 -11.53 -2.20
N GLN A 120 -25.82 -10.50 -2.63
CA GLN A 120 -25.68 -9.89 -3.94
C GLN A 120 -24.35 -9.15 -4.07
N ILE A 121 -23.60 -9.42 -5.14
CA ILE A 121 -22.38 -8.71 -5.50
C ILE A 121 -22.66 -7.71 -6.62
N ILE A 122 -22.32 -6.45 -6.39
CA ILE A 122 -22.39 -5.36 -7.36
C ILE A 122 -20.96 -4.94 -7.70
N SER A 123 -20.58 -5.07 -8.96
CA SER A 123 -19.25 -4.66 -9.43
C SER A 123 -19.14 -3.15 -9.52
N LEU A 124 -18.07 -2.61 -8.96
CA LEU A 124 -17.61 -1.23 -9.13
C LEU A 124 -16.34 -1.15 -9.98
N TYR A 125 -16.15 -2.13 -10.88
CA TYR A 125 -15.03 -2.10 -11.82
C TYR A 125 -15.41 -2.63 -13.21
N GLY A 126 -15.12 -1.87 -14.23
CA GLY A 126 -15.43 -2.17 -15.63
C GLY A 126 -16.54 -1.27 -16.17
N LYS A 127 -17.80 -1.69 -16.14
CA LYS A 127 -18.93 -0.90 -16.71
C LYS A 127 -19.29 0.33 -15.88
N SER A 128 -19.18 0.25 -14.58
CA SER A 128 -19.42 1.35 -13.64
C SER A 128 -18.34 1.37 -12.58
N LEU A 129 -17.79 2.54 -12.31
CA LEU A 129 -16.80 2.75 -11.24
C LEU A 129 -17.45 3.35 -10.00
N LYS A 130 -18.59 4.01 -10.16
CA LYS A 130 -19.38 4.66 -9.10
C LYS A 130 -20.68 3.89 -8.88
N PRO A 131 -21.11 3.67 -7.62
CA PRO A 131 -22.42 3.13 -7.35
C PRO A 131 -23.53 3.99 -7.96
N LEU A 132 -24.52 3.35 -8.58
CA LEU A 132 -25.71 4.00 -9.14
C LEU A 132 -26.79 4.13 -8.07
N PRO A 133 -27.75 5.08 -8.17
CA PRO A 133 -28.85 5.23 -7.19
C PRO A 133 -29.61 3.93 -6.91
N GLY A 134 -29.90 3.13 -7.93
CA GLY A 134 -30.59 1.83 -7.76
C GLY A 134 -29.80 0.79 -6.96
N HIS A 135 -28.49 0.97 -6.76
CA HIS A 135 -27.71 0.10 -5.91
C HIS A 135 -27.99 0.34 -4.41
N PHE A 136 -28.54 1.52 -4.06
CA PHE A 136 -28.90 1.90 -2.70
C PHE A 136 -30.36 1.65 -2.37
N GLU A 137 -31.16 1.15 -3.33
CA GLU A 137 -32.50 0.69 -3.02
C GLU A 137 -32.44 -0.36 -1.90
N ASP A 138 -33.25 -0.17 -0.88
CA ASP A 138 -33.27 -1.02 0.32
C ASP A 138 -31.95 -1.07 1.13
N ILE A 139 -31.15 0.00 1.10
CA ILE A 139 -29.95 0.17 1.92
C ILE A 139 -30.17 1.31 2.92
N ASP A 140 -29.83 1.04 4.18
CA ASP A 140 -29.94 2.03 5.26
C ASP A 140 -28.56 2.62 5.61
N ILE A 141 -27.47 1.89 5.34
CA ILE A 141 -26.12 2.28 5.68
C ILE A 141 -25.09 1.54 4.79
N ALA A 142 -24.02 2.24 4.45
CA ALA A 142 -22.87 1.66 3.74
C ALA A 142 -21.70 1.44 4.71
N VAL A 143 -20.93 0.38 4.48
CA VAL A 143 -19.68 0.07 5.18
C VAL A 143 -18.57 -0.04 4.16
N TYR A 144 -17.41 0.55 4.44
CA TYR A 144 -16.19 0.42 3.63
C TYR A 144 -15.13 -0.29 4.46
N ASP A 145 -14.63 -1.42 3.96
CA ASP A 145 -13.59 -2.24 4.56
C ASP A 145 -12.66 -2.78 3.48
N ILE A 146 -11.80 -1.94 2.92
CA ILE A 146 -10.86 -2.34 1.84
C ILE A 146 -9.44 -2.07 2.26
N GLN A 147 -8.55 -3.07 2.14
CA GLN A 147 -7.12 -2.92 2.37
C GLN A 147 -6.48 -2.16 1.21
N ASP A 148 -5.97 -0.96 1.48
CA ASP A 148 -5.20 -0.13 0.56
C ASP A 148 -3.68 -0.33 0.75
N VAL A 149 -2.85 0.24 -0.14
CA VAL A 149 -1.39 0.12 -0.11
C VAL A 149 -0.65 1.47 0.01
N GLY A 150 -1.36 2.58 0.13
CA GLY A 150 -0.75 3.91 0.33
C GLY A 150 -0.14 4.53 -0.92
N THR A 151 -0.54 4.08 -2.10
CA THR A 151 -0.07 4.59 -3.40
C THR A 151 -1.25 5.14 -4.19
N ARG A 152 -1.16 6.41 -4.64
CA ARG A 152 -2.27 7.12 -5.27
C ARG A 152 -2.89 6.39 -6.45
N PHE A 153 -2.09 5.74 -7.29
CA PHE A 153 -2.59 5.03 -8.47
C PHE A 153 -3.08 3.60 -8.17
N PHE A 154 -3.05 3.15 -6.91
CA PHE A 154 -3.75 1.95 -6.50
C PHE A 154 -5.23 2.31 -6.26
N THR A 155 -6.13 1.78 -7.09
CA THR A 155 -7.46 2.35 -7.36
C THR A 155 -8.47 2.32 -6.23
N TYR A 156 -8.16 1.68 -5.11
CA TYR A 156 -9.13 1.51 -4.02
C TYR A 156 -9.52 2.82 -3.34
N ILE A 157 -8.60 3.80 -3.25
CA ILE A 157 -8.94 5.12 -2.75
C ILE A 157 -9.85 5.90 -3.71
N SER A 158 -9.74 5.66 -5.03
CA SER A 158 -10.67 6.22 -6.02
C SER A 158 -12.05 5.55 -5.95
N THR A 159 -12.10 4.25 -5.63
CA THR A 159 -13.36 3.55 -5.31
C THR A 159 -14.00 4.14 -4.05
N LEU A 160 -13.21 4.43 -3.00
CA LEU A 160 -13.69 5.12 -1.79
C LEU A 160 -14.29 6.48 -2.12
N HIS A 161 -13.59 7.30 -2.91
CA HIS A 161 -14.07 8.60 -3.37
C HIS A 161 -15.48 8.49 -4.02
N TYR A 162 -15.65 7.57 -4.96
CA TYR A 162 -16.95 7.37 -5.63
C TYR A 162 -18.02 6.79 -4.72
N ILE A 163 -17.68 5.94 -3.75
CA ILE A 163 -18.63 5.46 -2.75
C ILE A 163 -19.09 6.62 -1.86
N MET A 164 -18.16 7.48 -1.42
CA MET A 164 -18.49 8.67 -0.61
C MET A 164 -19.44 9.63 -1.36
N GLU A 165 -19.14 9.92 -2.64
CA GLU A 165 -20.03 10.73 -3.47
C GLU A 165 -21.41 10.10 -3.59
N ALA A 166 -21.47 8.80 -3.94
CA ALA A 166 -22.73 8.11 -4.13
C ALA A 166 -23.55 8.02 -2.83
N CYS A 167 -22.90 7.80 -1.70
CA CYS A 167 -23.54 7.83 -0.38
C CYS A 167 -24.13 9.22 -0.07
N ALA A 168 -23.35 10.29 -0.31
CA ALA A 168 -23.82 11.65 -0.10
C ALA A 168 -25.02 12.01 -1.00
N GLU A 169 -24.94 11.67 -2.27
CA GLU A 169 -26.01 11.92 -3.26
C GLU A 169 -27.32 11.18 -2.95
N ASN A 170 -27.24 10.04 -2.26
CA ASN A 170 -28.41 9.22 -1.92
C ASN A 170 -28.81 9.32 -0.42
N GLY A 171 -28.13 10.17 0.36
CA GLY A 171 -28.43 10.34 1.78
C GLY A 171 -28.12 9.11 2.65
N ILE A 172 -27.20 8.24 2.20
CA ILE A 172 -26.80 7.03 2.90
C ILE A 172 -25.58 7.33 3.78
N PRO A 173 -25.61 7.08 5.09
CA PRO A 173 -24.42 7.20 5.94
C PRO A 173 -23.38 6.13 5.59
N LEU A 174 -22.11 6.49 5.69
CA LEU A 174 -20.97 5.61 5.44
C LEU A 174 -20.18 5.38 6.73
N VAL A 175 -19.89 4.14 7.05
CA VAL A 175 -18.96 3.73 8.11
C VAL A 175 -17.70 3.18 7.47
N ILE A 176 -16.52 3.70 7.84
CA ILE A 176 -15.24 3.14 7.41
C ILE A 176 -14.66 2.32 8.56
N PHE A 177 -14.44 1.04 8.31
CA PHE A 177 -13.58 0.19 9.12
C PHE A 177 -12.15 0.42 8.67
N ASP A 178 -11.41 1.21 9.44
CA ASP A 178 -10.07 1.60 9.01
C ASP A 178 -9.07 0.45 9.07
N ARG A 179 -8.09 0.50 8.17
CA ARG A 179 -7.02 -0.49 8.04
C ARG A 179 -5.67 0.20 7.98
N PRO A 180 -4.61 -0.45 8.51
CA PRO A 180 -3.26 0.08 8.40
C PRO A 180 -2.85 0.32 6.95
N ASN A 181 -2.16 1.41 6.70
CA ASN A 181 -1.46 1.63 5.45
C ASN A 181 -0.04 1.04 5.54
N PRO A 182 0.33 0.04 4.71
CA PRO A 182 1.67 -0.56 4.75
C PRO A 182 2.80 0.40 4.31
N ASN A 183 2.46 1.52 3.66
CA ASN A 183 3.37 2.61 3.26
C ASN A 183 3.07 3.91 4.03
N ILE A 184 2.64 3.81 5.29
CA ILE A 184 2.27 4.97 6.13
C ILE A 184 3.45 5.93 6.36
N ASP A 185 4.67 5.42 6.32
CA ASP A 185 5.94 6.13 6.47
C ASP A 185 6.38 6.88 5.20
N CYS A 186 5.62 6.77 4.10
CA CYS A 186 5.97 7.38 2.82
C CYS A 186 5.01 8.51 2.43
N VAL A 187 5.55 9.73 2.25
CA VAL A 187 4.87 10.88 1.62
C VAL A 187 5.80 11.44 0.56
N ALA A 188 5.62 11.05 -0.69
CA ALA A 188 6.57 11.33 -1.75
C ALA A 188 5.93 11.41 -3.13
N GLY A 189 6.69 11.97 -4.09
CA GLY A 189 6.24 12.19 -5.45
C GLY A 189 5.34 13.42 -5.58
N PRO A 190 5.03 13.85 -6.82
CA PRO A 190 4.24 15.05 -7.03
C PRO A 190 2.80 14.90 -6.56
N VAL A 191 2.24 15.96 -6.02
CA VAL A 191 0.80 16.11 -5.87
C VAL A 191 0.18 16.09 -7.26
N ARG A 192 -0.90 15.32 -7.45
CA ARG A 192 -1.57 15.18 -8.73
C ARG A 192 -2.10 16.54 -9.20
N GLU A 193 -1.76 16.91 -10.44
CA GLU A 193 -2.28 18.09 -11.13
C GLU A 193 -3.55 17.76 -11.93
N GLU A 194 -4.37 18.77 -12.27
CA GLU A 194 -5.70 18.54 -12.84
C GLU A 194 -5.64 17.82 -14.21
N ASN A 195 -4.61 18.05 -15.02
CA ASN A 195 -4.38 17.34 -16.29
C ASN A 195 -4.12 15.83 -16.13
N ALA A 196 -3.82 15.36 -14.91
CA ALA A 196 -3.61 13.94 -14.58
C ALA A 196 -4.78 13.33 -13.78
N ARG A 197 -5.91 14.05 -13.63
CA ARG A 197 -7.08 13.52 -12.93
C ARG A 197 -7.70 12.34 -13.69
N SER A 198 -7.86 11.22 -12.99
CA SER A 198 -8.43 9.99 -13.55
C SER A 198 -8.77 9.00 -12.44
N PHE A 199 -9.29 7.82 -12.79
CA PHE A 199 -9.55 6.76 -11.80
C PHE A 199 -8.28 6.24 -11.11
N VAL A 200 -7.10 6.38 -11.72
CA VAL A 200 -5.80 6.09 -11.06
C VAL A 200 -5.23 7.29 -10.29
N GLY A 201 -6.05 8.31 -10.02
CA GLY A 201 -5.65 9.52 -9.29
C GLY A 201 -6.79 10.53 -9.23
N MET A 202 -7.82 10.28 -8.41
CA MET A 202 -8.98 11.17 -8.24
C MET A 202 -8.62 12.45 -7.49
N ASP A 203 -7.92 12.31 -6.37
CA ASP A 203 -7.69 13.39 -5.43
C ASP A 203 -6.33 14.06 -5.62
N PRO A 204 -6.18 15.37 -5.28
CA PRO A 204 -4.94 16.12 -5.41
C PRO A 204 -3.97 15.80 -4.25
N ILE A 205 -3.48 14.57 -4.20
CA ILE A 205 -2.57 14.05 -3.20
C ILE A 205 -1.21 13.64 -3.81
N PRO A 206 -0.13 13.54 -3.03
CA PRO A 206 1.15 13.00 -3.48
C PRO A 206 1.01 11.57 -3.99
N LEU A 207 2.00 11.09 -4.74
CA LEU A 207 2.04 9.71 -5.23
C LEU A 207 2.00 8.70 -4.07
N CYS A 208 2.85 8.90 -3.04
CA CYS A 208 2.68 8.28 -1.72
C CYS A 208 2.08 9.33 -0.80
N TYR A 209 1.01 9.03 -0.10
CA TYR A 209 0.28 10.04 0.66
C TYR A 209 0.34 9.84 2.19
N GLY A 210 0.84 8.69 2.67
CA GLY A 210 1.13 8.43 4.08
C GLY A 210 -0.08 8.67 5.01
N MET A 211 -1.27 8.24 4.61
CA MET A 211 -2.51 8.29 5.40
C MET A 211 -3.23 6.94 5.30
N THR A 212 -4.06 6.60 6.28
CA THR A 212 -5.00 5.48 6.13
C THR A 212 -6.17 5.89 5.24
N ALA A 213 -6.97 4.92 4.80
CA ALA A 213 -8.16 5.19 3.99
C ALA A 213 -9.18 6.07 4.73
N ALA A 214 -9.35 5.88 6.04
CA ALA A 214 -10.25 6.69 6.84
C ALA A 214 -9.74 8.12 7.06
N GLU A 215 -8.45 8.31 7.32
CA GLU A 215 -7.84 9.64 7.39
C GLU A 215 -8.03 10.40 6.07
N LEU A 216 -7.80 9.71 4.93
CA LEU A 216 -7.99 10.31 3.61
C LEU A 216 -9.46 10.63 3.32
N ALA A 217 -10.41 9.78 3.69
CA ALA A 217 -11.84 10.04 3.55
C ALA A 217 -12.28 11.29 4.33
N GLN A 218 -11.79 11.47 5.55
CA GLN A 218 -12.04 12.69 6.32
C GLN A 218 -11.49 13.93 5.61
N MET A 219 -10.29 13.81 5.01
CA MET A 219 -9.69 14.89 4.23
C MET A 219 -10.48 15.18 2.96
N MET A 220 -10.96 14.17 2.22
CA MET A 220 -11.83 14.35 1.05
C MET A 220 -13.06 15.19 1.39
N ASN A 221 -13.75 14.85 2.49
CA ASN A 221 -14.87 15.64 2.99
C ASN A 221 -14.45 17.07 3.39
N GLY A 222 -13.45 17.18 4.26
CA GLY A 222 -13.05 18.47 4.83
C GLY A 222 -12.49 19.45 3.80
N GLN A 223 -11.84 18.96 2.76
CA GLN A 223 -11.31 19.75 1.65
C GLN A 223 -12.34 19.99 0.52
N GLY A 224 -13.52 19.33 0.60
CA GLY A 224 -14.56 19.44 -0.41
C GLY A 224 -14.15 18.92 -1.78
N TRP A 225 -13.44 17.77 -1.82
CA TRP A 225 -12.96 17.17 -3.07
C TRP A 225 -14.02 16.35 -3.80
N LEU A 226 -15.08 15.96 -3.11
CA LEU A 226 -16.20 15.26 -3.73
C LEU A 226 -16.92 16.17 -4.73
N LYS A 227 -17.55 15.58 -5.75
CA LYS A 227 -18.26 16.31 -6.79
C LYS A 227 -19.29 17.27 -6.16
N ASP A 228 -19.35 18.47 -6.70
CA ASP A 228 -20.24 19.55 -6.25
C ASP A 228 -20.07 19.87 -4.74
N LYS A 229 -18.93 19.47 -4.15
CA LYS A 229 -18.59 19.64 -2.71
C LYS A 229 -19.62 19.03 -1.76
N VAL A 230 -20.30 17.98 -2.21
CA VAL A 230 -21.23 17.25 -1.33
C VAL A 230 -20.48 16.72 -0.10
N GLN A 231 -21.19 16.56 1.01
CA GLN A 231 -20.63 16.05 2.26
C GLN A 231 -21.18 14.65 2.53
N CYS A 232 -20.31 13.67 2.64
CA CYS A 232 -20.68 12.32 3.04
C CYS A 232 -20.88 12.28 4.57
N SER A 233 -22.01 11.74 5.04
CA SER A 233 -22.21 11.45 6.46
C SER A 233 -21.28 10.29 6.86
N LEU A 234 -20.14 10.60 7.48
CA LEU A 234 -19.02 9.68 7.69
C LEU A 234 -18.83 9.36 9.17
N SER A 235 -18.73 8.06 9.48
CA SER A 235 -18.25 7.54 10.76
C SER A 235 -17.03 6.67 10.54
N VAL A 236 -16.09 6.67 11.48
CA VAL A 236 -14.85 5.89 11.39
C VAL A 236 -14.72 4.97 12.60
N ILE A 237 -14.40 3.71 12.36
CA ILE A 237 -13.93 2.77 13.37
C ILE A 237 -12.42 2.63 13.20
N PRO A 238 -11.63 3.25 14.07
CA PRO A 238 -10.18 3.31 13.90
C PRO A 238 -9.49 1.98 14.17
N VAL A 239 -8.28 1.82 13.65
CA VAL A 239 -7.38 0.72 14.01
C VAL A 239 -6.91 0.91 15.45
N LYS A 240 -6.86 -0.18 16.24
CA LYS A 240 -6.32 -0.17 17.61
C LYS A 240 -4.89 -0.68 17.60
N ASN A 241 -4.05 -0.20 18.54
CA ASN A 241 -2.63 -0.54 18.68
C ASN A 241 -1.82 -0.23 17.40
N TYR A 242 -2.10 0.89 16.76
CA TYR A 242 -1.49 1.33 15.52
C TYR A 242 -1.00 2.77 15.62
N THR A 243 0.19 3.01 15.09
CA THR A 243 0.82 4.32 14.97
C THR A 243 1.47 4.45 13.59
N ARG A 244 1.93 5.65 13.23
CA ARG A 244 2.68 5.88 11.97
C ARG A 244 4.04 5.17 11.94
N LYS A 245 4.53 4.64 13.07
CA LYS A 245 5.77 3.85 13.18
C LYS A 245 5.51 2.35 13.12
N THR A 246 4.24 1.93 13.13
CA THR A 246 3.87 0.52 13.10
C THR A 246 4.15 -0.05 11.72
N ARG A 247 5.01 -1.07 11.66
CA ARG A 247 5.25 -1.84 10.45
C ARG A 247 4.13 -2.85 10.28
N TYR A 248 3.42 -2.76 9.17
CA TYR A 248 2.26 -3.62 8.92
C TYR A 248 2.38 -4.34 7.59
N GLU A 249 2.39 -5.65 7.65
CA GLU A 249 2.29 -6.52 6.49
C GLU A 249 0.83 -6.97 6.35
N PRO A 250 0.15 -6.64 5.22
CA PRO A 250 -1.21 -7.12 4.99
C PRO A 250 -1.28 -8.66 5.04
N PRO A 251 -2.21 -9.25 5.80
CA PRO A 251 -2.30 -10.72 5.96
C PRO A 251 -2.70 -11.44 4.67
N ILE A 252 -3.29 -10.71 3.73
CA ILE A 252 -3.65 -11.17 2.39
C ILE A 252 -3.02 -10.22 1.37
N PRO A 253 -2.41 -10.74 0.28
CA PRO A 253 -1.93 -9.91 -0.82
C PRO A 253 -3.00 -8.94 -1.32
N PRO A 254 -2.75 -7.62 -1.36
CA PRO A 254 -3.74 -6.62 -1.78
C PRO A 254 -4.18 -6.77 -3.25
N SER A 255 -3.33 -7.34 -4.08
CA SER A 255 -3.65 -7.72 -5.46
C SER A 255 -2.82 -8.94 -5.88
N PRO A 256 -3.22 -9.67 -6.94
CA PRO A 256 -2.47 -10.82 -7.43
C PRO A 256 -0.99 -10.53 -7.74
N ASN A 257 -0.69 -9.33 -8.23
CA ASN A 257 0.69 -8.91 -8.55
C ASN A 257 1.43 -8.22 -7.39
N LEU A 258 0.76 -7.87 -6.30
CA LEU A 258 1.38 -7.45 -5.05
C LEU A 258 1.41 -8.62 -4.07
N SER A 259 1.99 -9.74 -4.53
CA SER A 259 1.94 -11.04 -3.89
C SER A 259 2.83 -11.17 -2.65
N THR A 260 3.73 -10.22 -2.43
CA THR A 260 4.64 -10.17 -1.29
C THR A 260 4.62 -8.79 -0.65
N TYR A 261 4.95 -8.73 0.65
CA TYR A 261 5.08 -7.44 1.34
C TYR A 261 6.13 -6.54 0.68
N ARG A 262 7.23 -7.11 0.18
CA ARG A 262 8.26 -6.39 -0.58
C ARG A 262 7.68 -5.71 -1.82
N ALA A 263 6.85 -6.41 -2.59
CA ALA A 263 6.17 -5.85 -3.75
C ALA A 263 5.26 -4.67 -3.35
N VAL A 264 4.53 -4.77 -2.24
CA VAL A 264 3.70 -3.69 -1.69
C VAL A 264 4.55 -2.45 -1.34
N ARG A 265 5.71 -2.66 -0.70
CA ARG A 265 6.62 -1.58 -0.30
C ARG A 265 7.27 -0.87 -1.50
N PHE A 266 7.55 -1.61 -2.57
CA PHE A 266 8.23 -1.07 -3.75
C PHE A 266 7.27 -0.59 -4.84
N TYR A 267 5.99 -0.95 -4.75
CA TYR A 267 4.98 -0.56 -5.72
C TYR A 267 4.95 0.94 -6.04
N PRO A 268 5.11 1.87 -5.08
CA PRO A 268 5.08 3.30 -5.37
C PRO A 268 6.05 3.76 -6.46
N PHE A 269 7.25 3.20 -6.53
CA PHE A 269 8.24 3.57 -7.56
C PHE A 269 8.35 2.54 -8.68
N MET A 270 8.16 1.25 -8.40
CA MET A 270 8.17 0.20 -9.41
C MET A 270 6.94 0.24 -10.33
N GLY A 271 5.81 0.70 -9.84
CA GLY A 271 4.58 0.85 -10.62
C GLY A 271 4.71 1.84 -11.78
N LEU A 272 5.63 2.79 -11.72
CA LEU A 272 5.91 3.71 -12.84
C LEU A 272 6.38 2.97 -14.11
N PHE A 273 7.01 1.80 -13.97
CA PHE A 273 7.42 0.99 -15.11
C PHE A 273 6.23 0.43 -15.90
N GLU A 274 5.02 0.38 -15.35
CA GLU A 274 3.83 -0.08 -16.09
C GLU A 274 3.59 0.72 -17.38
N ALA A 275 3.99 2.00 -17.41
CA ALA A 275 3.87 2.87 -18.58
C ALA A 275 5.09 2.80 -19.54
N THR A 276 5.98 1.83 -19.38
CA THR A 276 7.25 1.74 -20.13
C THR A 276 7.42 0.41 -20.85
N VAL A 277 8.46 0.33 -21.67
CA VAL A 277 8.89 -0.94 -22.31
C VAL A 277 9.61 -1.88 -21.33
N ILE A 278 9.98 -1.42 -20.14
CA ILE A 278 10.66 -2.23 -19.12
C ILE A 278 9.64 -3.15 -18.44
N SER A 279 9.98 -4.44 -18.32
CA SER A 279 9.20 -5.36 -17.49
C SER A 279 9.42 -5.04 -16.02
N GLU A 280 8.34 -4.89 -15.27
CA GLU A 280 8.31 -4.72 -13.82
C GLU A 280 8.17 -6.07 -13.08
N GLY A 281 8.56 -7.18 -13.74
CA GLY A 281 8.55 -8.50 -13.16
C GLY A 281 7.18 -9.21 -13.16
N ARG A 282 6.10 -8.62 -13.73
CA ARG A 282 4.84 -9.36 -13.90
C ARG A 282 5.05 -10.64 -14.72
N GLY A 283 4.34 -11.69 -14.37
CA GLY A 283 4.54 -13.02 -14.98
C GLY A 283 5.77 -13.78 -14.44
N THR A 284 6.31 -13.36 -13.31
CA THR A 284 7.38 -14.03 -12.54
C THR A 284 6.97 -14.19 -11.08
N PRO A 285 7.72 -14.94 -10.26
CA PRO A 285 7.53 -14.95 -8.80
C PRO A 285 7.83 -13.62 -8.09
N THR A 286 8.45 -12.65 -8.80
CA THR A 286 8.98 -11.40 -8.24
C THR A 286 8.39 -10.14 -8.89
N PRO A 287 7.05 -10.02 -9.06
CA PRO A 287 6.45 -8.82 -9.61
C PRO A 287 6.75 -7.61 -8.71
N PHE A 288 7.06 -6.47 -9.33
CA PHE A 288 7.43 -5.20 -8.67
C PHE A 288 8.66 -5.26 -7.74
N THR A 289 9.43 -6.37 -7.78
CA THR A 289 10.71 -6.49 -7.06
C THR A 289 11.88 -6.75 -8.00
N ALA A 290 11.61 -6.79 -9.30
CA ALA A 290 12.60 -6.86 -10.37
C ALA A 290 12.17 -5.99 -11.54
N ALA A 291 13.14 -5.45 -12.28
CA ALA A 291 12.88 -4.74 -13.54
C ALA A 291 13.92 -5.11 -14.58
N GLY A 292 13.51 -5.26 -15.86
CA GLY A 292 14.44 -5.65 -16.91
C GLY A 292 13.87 -5.57 -18.32
N TYR A 293 14.76 -5.81 -19.28
CA TYR A 293 14.49 -5.73 -20.71
C TYR A 293 15.22 -6.89 -21.43
N PRO A 294 14.78 -7.33 -22.63
CA PRO A 294 15.44 -8.41 -23.37
C PRO A 294 16.79 -8.01 -24.02
N ASP A 295 17.70 -7.46 -23.21
CA ASP A 295 19.03 -7.07 -23.61
C ASP A 295 19.99 -7.23 -22.42
N LYS A 296 21.09 -7.98 -22.59
CA LYS A 296 22.08 -8.29 -21.56
C LYS A 296 22.75 -7.05 -20.94
N SER A 297 22.76 -5.93 -21.65
CA SER A 297 23.32 -4.67 -21.14
C SER A 297 22.51 -4.06 -19.98
N PHE A 298 21.25 -4.51 -19.76
CA PHE A 298 20.37 -3.96 -18.73
C PHE A 298 20.73 -4.39 -17.30
N GLY A 299 21.42 -5.51 -17.13
CA GLY A 299 21.91 -5.91 -15.81
C GLY A 299 22.18 -7.41 -15.69
N PRO A 300 22.70 -7.83 -14.53
CA PRO A 300 23.07 -9.22 -14.29
C PRO A 300 21.89 -10.13 -13.91
N TYR A 301 20.80 -9.57 -13.41
CA TYR A 301 19.65 -10.36 -13.01
C TYR A 301 18.85 -10.83 -14.22
N VAL A 302 18.59 -12.14 -14.28
CA VAL A 302 17.92 -12.78 -15.43
C VAL A 302 16.59 -13.35 -14.99
N PHE A 303 15.51 -13.01 -15.72
CA PHE A 303 14.18 -13.59 -15.51
C PHE A 303 13.42 -13.71 -16.83
N THR A 304 12.43 -14.59 -16.88
CA THR A 304 11.61 -14.78 -18.07
C THR A 304 10.13 -14.65 -17.68
N PRO A 305 9.47 -13.54 -18.07
CA PRO A 305 8.02 -13.39 -17.87
C PRO A 305 7.23 -14.49 -18.57
N LYS A 306 6.29 -15.10 -17.86
CA LYS A 306 5.40 -16.16 -18.37
C LYS A 306 3.96 -15.82 -18.05
N GLU A 307 3.04 -16.44 -18.76
CA GLU A 307 1.64 -16.40 -18.37
C GLU A 307 1.46 -17.06 -16.99
N ILE A 308 0.80 -16.34 -16.08
CA ILE A 308 0.36 -16.86 -14.80
C ILE A 308 -1.13 -16.54 -14.68
N LYS A 309 -1.95 -17.58 -14.75
CA LYS A 309 -3.42 -17.46 -14.72
C LYS A 309 -3.87 -16.76 -13.43
N GLY A 310 -4.72 -15.75 -13.56
CA GLY A 310 -5.25 -14.96 -12.44
C GLY A 310 -4.27 -13.91 -11.89
N MET A 311 -3.09 -13.75 -12.52
CA MET A 311 -2.08 -12.77 -12.12
C MET A 311 -1.59 -11.95 -13.31
N ALA A 312 -1.17 -12.59 -14.41
CA ALA A 312 -0.61 -11.95 -15.58
C ALA A 312 -0.79 -12.83 -16.82
N SER A 313 -1.86 -12.63 -17.58
CA SER A 313 -2.13 -13.40 -18.81
C SER A 313 -1.19 -13.04 -19.96
N ASN A 314 -0.80 -11.77 -20.03
CA ASN A 314 0.07 -11.26 -21.09
C ASN A 314 1.10 -10.26 -20.56
N PRO A 315 2.07 -10.73 -19.74
CA PRO A 315 3.13 -9.86 -19.21
C PRO A 315 4.02 -9.33 -20.34
N LYS A 316 4.65 -8.17 -20.12
CA LYS A 316 5.66 -7.63 -21.05
C LYS A 316 6.76 -8.66 -21.29
N HIS A 317 7.22 -8.74 -22.54
CA HIS A 317 8.30 -9.67 -22.95
C HIS A 317 8.02 -11.15 -22.63
N LYS A 318 6.75 -11.58 -22.68
CA LYS A 318 6.34 -12.96 -22.42
C LYS A 318 7.20 -13.97 -23.20
N GLY A 319 7.85 -14.90 -22.50
CA GLY A 319 8.70 -15.93 -23.07
C GLY A 319 10.13 -15.49 -23.47
N MET A 320 10.49 -14.23 -23.28
CA MET A 320 11.83 -13.71 -23.55
C MET A 320 12.67 -13.62 -22.28
N GLU A 321 13.96 -13.94 -22.35
CA GLU A 321 14.88 -13.65 -21.26
C GLU A 321 15.06 -12.14 -21.12
N CYS A 322 14.72 -11.60 -19.95
CA CYS A 322 14.97 -10.21 -19.58
C CYS A 322 16.16 -10.15 -18.63
N TYR A 323 16.96 -9.10 -18.79
CA TYR A 323 18.13 -8.80 -17.99
C TYR A 323 17.89 -7.46 -17.27
N GLY A 324 18.33 -7.34 -16.02
CA GLY A 324 18.02 -6.11 -15.30
C GLY A 324 18.50 -6.10 -13.85
N ILE A 325 17.65 -5.58 -12.97
CA ILE A 325 17.89 -5.42 -11.53
C ILE A 325 17.01 -6.36 -10.74
N ASP A 326 17.56 -6.80 -9.60
CA ASP A 326 16.84 -7.51 -8.54
C ASP A 326 16.87 -6.64 -7.28
N LEU A 327 15.71 -6.44 -6.68
CA LEU A 327 15.53 -5.66 -5.45
C LEU A 327 15.25 -6.55 -4.23
N SER A 328 15.48 -7.87 -4.35
CA SER A 328 15.23 -8.83 -3.26
C SER A 328 15.99 -8.51 -1.98
N GLU A 329 17.20 -7.95 -2.09
CA GLU A 329 18.06 -7.56 -0.97
C GLU A 329 17.91 -6.09 -0.54
N MET A 330 17.08 -5.29 -1.26
CA MET A 330 16.87 -3.90 -0.88
C MET A 330 16.16 -3.83 0.49
N PRO A 331 16.60 -2.95 1.42
CA PRO A 331 15.90 -2.76 2.69
C PRO A 331 14.42 -2.42 2.51
N LEU A 332 13.56 -2.93 3.40
CA LEU A 332 12.11 -2.68 3.38
C LEU A 332 11.72 -1.35 4.05
N TYR A 333 12.65 -0.71 4.72
CA TYR A 333 12.44 0.54 5.46
C TYR A 333 13.63 1.45 5.25
N SER A 334 13.35 2.76 5.20
CA SER A 334 14.41 3.78 5.18
C SER A 334 15.05 3.91 6.55
N ASP A 335 16.36 4.11 6.58
CA ASP A 335 17.11 4.44 7.79
C ASP A 335 17.16 5.97 8.04
N THR A 336 16.52 6.75 7.15
CA THR A 336 16.46 8.22 7.28
C THR A 336 15.20 8.65 8.01
N ASP A 337 15.29 9.73 8.78
CA ASP A 337 14.14 10.36 9.44
C ASP A 337 13.25 11.18 8.47
N GLY A 338 13.45 11.02 7.16
CA GLY A 338 12.67 11.68 6.12
C GLY A 338 11.24 11.11 6.01
N PHE A 339 10.33 11.91 5.46
CA PHE A 339 8.94 11.51 5.24
C PHE A 339 8.70 10.76 3.93
N ASP A 340 9.70 10.55 3.12
CA ASP A 340 9.62 9.95 1.78
C ASP A 340 9.85 8.43 1.75
N GLY A 341 10.08 7.81 2.89
CA GLY A 341 10.20 6.36 3.04
C GLY A 341 11.26 5.77 2.10
N LEU A 342 10.86 4.77 1.31
CA LEU A 342 11.73 4.11 0.30
C LEU A 342 11.59 4.69 -1.10
N PHE A 343 10.82 5.74 -1.31
CA PHE A 343 10.55 6.26 -2.65
C PHE A 343 11.80 6.77 -3.34
N THR A 344 12.07 6.27 -4.56
CA THR A 344 13.22 6.67 -5.38
C THR A 344 12.89 6.60 -6.87
N LEU A 345 13.51 7.47 -7.66
CA LEU A 345 13.50 7.42 -9.12
C LEU A 345 14.78 6.81 -9.71
N ALA A 346 15.74 6.43 -8.86
CA ALA A 346 17.07 5.96 -9.32
C ALA A 346 16.96 4.83 -10.33
N TYR A 347 16.11 3.83 -10.07
CA TYR A 347 15.93 2.68 -10.96
C TYR A 347 15.23 3.07 -12.28
N PHE A 348 14.24 3.94 -12.23
CA PHE A 348 13.56 4.45 -13.42
C PHE A 348 14.53 5.23 -14.31
N MET A 349 15.32 6.14 -13.73
CA MET A 349 16.35 6.91 -14.44
C MET A 349 17.47 6.03 -14.97
N GLN A 350 17.91 5.00 -14.21
CA GLN A 350 18.89 4.02 -14.66
C GLN A 350 18.42 3.29 -15.93
N MET A 351 17.16 2.83 -15.94
CA MET A 351 16.60 2.14 -17.11
C MET A 351 16.41 3.08 -18.29
N ALA A 352 15.99 4.32 -18.05
CA ALA A 352 15.88 5.34 -19.10
C ALA A 352 17.22 5.58 -19.79
N LYS A 353 18.31 5.70 -19.01
CA LYS A 353 19.68 5.83 -19.54
C LYS A 353 20.10 4.62 -20.36
N LYS A 354 19.73 3.40 -19.98
CA LYS A 354 20.06 2.16 -20.72
C LYS A 354 19.29 2.05 -22.03
N VAL A 355 18.03 2.51 -22.06
CA VAL A 355 17.24 2.60 -23.31
C VAL A 355 17.75 3.73 -24.24
N GLY A 356 18.40 4.75 -23.66
CA GLY A 356 18.93 5.92 -24.38
C GLY A 356 18.24 7.23 -23.99
N SER A 357 16.97 7.21 -23.59
CA SER A 357 16.23 8.36 -23.03
C SER A 357 14.96 7.91 -22.31
N ALA A 358 14.37 8.76 -21.48
CA ALA A 358 13.06 8.51 -20.88
C ALA A 358 11.95 8.52 -21.96
N GLN A 359 12.05 9.39 -22.95
CA GLN A 359 11.12 9.45 -24.09
C GLN A 359 11.10 8.12 -24.87
N ALA A 360 12.25 7.47 -25.08
CA ALA A 360 12.34 6.18 -25.77
C ALA A 360 11.84 5.01 -24.89
N MET A 361 12.05 5.09 -23.56
CA MET A 361 11.61 4.08 -22.61
C MET A 361 10.10 4.07 -22.40
N VAL A 362 9.47 5.24 -22.36
CA VAL A 362 8.03 5.40 -22.07
C VAL A 362 7.21 5.16 -23.34
N ASN A 363 6.47 4.06 -23.38
CA ASN A 363 5.61 3.70 -24.52
C ASN A 363 4.14 4.09 -24.29
N GLN A 364 3.76 4.50 -23.08
CA GLN A 364 2.43 4.97 -22.70
C GLN A 364 2.56 6.36 -22.02
N LYS A 365 2.86 7.41 -22.81
CA LYS A 365 3.11 8.76 -22.28
C LYS A 365 1.96 9.26 -21.40
N GLN A 366 0.71 9.15 -21.86
CA GLN A 366 -0.46 9.50 -21.05
C GLN A 366 -0.58 8.63 -19.79
N GLY A 367 -0.28 7.33 -19.89
CA GLY A 367 -0.25 6.42 -18.74
C GLY A 367 0.74 6.90 -17.68
N LEU A 368 1.97 7.25 -18.08
CA LEU A 368 2.95 7.79 -17.13
C LEU A 368 2.49 9.10 -16.49
N THR A 369 1.89 10.02 -17.26
CA THR A 369 1.32 11.26 -16.75
C THR A 369 0.29 10.98 -15.64
N LEU A 370 -0.60 10.01 -15.86
CA LEU A 370 -1.62 9.63 -14.87
C LEU A 370 -1.00 9.01 -13.61
N LEU A 371 -0.01 8.11 -13.76
CA LEU A 371 0.68 7.48 -12.63
C LEU A 371 1.52 8.50 -11.85
N TRP A 372 2.30 9.32 -12.55
CA TRP A 372 3.18 10.31 -11.95
C TRP A 372 2.41 11.49 -11.32
N GLY A 373 1.32 11.90 -11.97
CA GLY A 373 0.47 13.02 -11.51
C GLY A 373 0.70 14.33 -12.23
N ASN A 374 1.63 14.39 -13.20
CA ASN A 374 1.83 15.46 -14.17
C ASN A 374 2.65 14.96 -15.38
N ASP A 375 2.86 15.79 -16.38
CA ASP A 375 3.51 15.42 -17.64
C ASP A 375 5.01 15.75 -17.75
N ARG A 376 5.65 16.20 -16.66
CA ARG A 376 7.01 16.75 -16.69
C ARG A 376 8.14 15.73 -16.55
N LEU A 377 7.88 14.53 -16.04
CA LEU A 377 8.94 13.58 -15.65
C LEU A 377 9.89 13.23 -16.80
N ILE A 378 9.34 13.00 -18.00
CA ILE A 378 10.14 12.66 -19.20
C ILE A 378 11.12 13.80 -19.52
N GLU A 379 10.61 15.04 -19.62
CA GLU A 379 11.41 16.22 -19.94
C GLU A 379 12.48 16.51 -18.86
N GLN A 380 12.16 16.29 -17.61
CA GLN A 380 13.09 16.46 -16.49
C GLN A 380 14.27 15.48 -16.59
N ILE A 381 13.99 14.18 -16.85
CA ILE A 381 15.01 13.16 -16.98
C ILE A 381 15.86 13.39 -18.24
N ASP A 382 15.24 13.62 -19.39
CA ASP A 382 15.94 13.81 -20.66
C ASP A 382 16.67 15.17 -20.73
N GLY A 383 16.21 16.16 -19.94
CA GLY A 383 16.92 17.41 -19.69
C GLY A 383 18.13 17.28 -18.76
N GLY A 384 18.41 16.06 -18.26
CA GLY A 384 19.60 15.77 -17.46
C GLY A 384 19.48 16.12 -15.97
N MET A 385 18.25 16.38 -15.47
CA MET A 385 18.05 16.62 -14.04
C MET A 385 18.39 15.36 -13.23
N SER A 386 19.12 15.54 -12.15
CA SER A 386 19.34 14.51 -11.14
C SER A 386 18.03 14.21 -10.36
N GLU A 387 17.96 13.04 -9.71
CA GLU A 387 16.82 12.70 -8.83
C GLU A 387 16.59 13.78 -7.77
N ALA A 388 17.66 14.32 -7.18
CA ALA A 388 17.56 15.39 -6.18
C ALA A 388 16.97 16.69 -6.74
N GLU A 389 17.25 17.02 -8.00
CA GLU A 389 16.66 18.19 -8.67
C GLU A 389 15.19 17.95 -9.02
N ILE A 390 14.85 16.77 -9.52
CA ILE A 390 13.45 16.38 -9.77
C ILE A 390 12.67 16.43 -8.44
N ARG A 391 13.24 15.90 -7.35
CA ARG A 391 12.63 15.95 -6.01
C ARG A 391 12.29 17.38 -5.59
N LYS A 392 13.18 18.36 -5.81
CA LYS A 392 12.93 19.76 -5.49
C LYS A 392 11.69 20.33 -6.20
N THR A 393 11.31 19.79 -7.38
CA THR A 393 10.17 20.30 -8.14
C THR A 393 8.82 19.95 -7.52
N TRP A 394 8.72 18.84 -6.79
CA TRP A 394 7.47 18.41 -6.15
C TRP A 394 7.45 18.61 -4.63
N LEU A 395 8.59 18.88 -4.01
CA LEU A 395 8.71 19.05 -2.56
C LEU A 395 7.76 20.13 -1.99
N PRO A 396 7.61 21.34 -2.58
CA PRO A 396 6.67 22.36 -2.05
C PRO A 396 5.22 21.86 -1.99
N GLY A 397 4.78 21.05 -2.97
CA GLY A 397 3.45 20.45 -2.96
C GLY A 397 3.28 19.44 -1.84
N VAL A 398 4.31 18.61 -1.59
CA VAL A 398 4.32 17.66 -0.47
C VAL A 398 4.32 18.38 0.87
N GLU A 399 5.13 19.42 1.06
CA GLU A 399 5.16 20.22 2.28
C GLU A 399 3.79 20.83 2.58
N LYS A 400 3.13 21.39 1.55
CA LYS A 400 1.76 21.89 1.70
C LYS A 400 0.80 20.76 2.10
N PHE A 401 0.84 19.62 1.42
CA PHE A 401 0.00 18.47 1.76
C PHE A 401 0.23 17.98 3.19
N LEU A 402 1.49 17.94 3.66
CA LEU A 402 1.83 17.59 5.04
C LEU A 402 1.20 18.54 6.07
N GLN A 403 1.00 19.81 5.74
CA GLN A 403 0.28 20.75 6.59
C GLN A 403 -1.23 20.55 6.50
N ASP A 404 -1.76 20.44 5.29
CA ASP A 404 -3.20 20.34 5.02
C ASP A 404 -3.81 19.06 5.61
N ARG A 405 -3.06 17.93 5.66
CA ARG A 405 -3.54 16.66 6.21
C ARG A 405 -3.61 16.62 7.74
N LYS A 406 -2.86 17.50 8.46
CA LYS A 406 -2.75 17.45 9.94
C LYS A 406 -4.09 17.35 10.68
N PRO A 407 -5.15 18.11 10.31
CA PRO A 407 -6.44 18.04 11.02
C PRO A 407 -7.15 16.69 10.88
N TYR A 408 -6.74 15.85 9.91
CA TYR A 408 -7.39 14.58 9.57
C TYR A 408 -6.63 13.36 10.06
N LEU A 409 -5.43 13.58 10.65
CA LEU A 409 -4.61 12.48 11.17
C LEU A 409 -5.19 11.95 12.47
N MET A 410 -5.37 10.63 12.55
CA MET A 410 -5.92 9.94 13.73
C MET A 410 -4.85 9.18 14.50
N TYR A 411 -3.70 8.93 13.88
CA TYR A 411 -2.61 8.13 14.45
C TYR A 411 -1.34 8.96 14.62
N GLU A 412 -0.61 8.76 15.75
CA GLU A 412 0.64 9.44 16.07
C GLU A 412 1.87 8.86 15.36
#